data_ac040377a61cba2752a58de6eb861b85
#
_entry.id   ac040377a61cba2752a58de6eb861b85
#
_cell.length_a   1.000
_cell.length_b   1.000
_cell.length_c   1.000
_cell.angle_alpha   90.00
_cell.angle_beta   90.00
_cell.angle_gamma   90.00
#
_symmetry.space_group_name_H-M   'P 1'
#
loop_
_entity.id
_entity.type
_entity.pdbx_description
1 polymer ?
#
loop_
_entity_poly.entity_id
_entity_poly.type
_entity_poly.pdbx_seq_one_letter_code
_entity_poly.pdbx_strand_id
1 'polypeptide(L)'
;SVNGEMVESVGSGQKVEVQAREIEVLGTCDNTYPLQKKGHSMEFLREIAHLRPRTNTFGAVFRIRHNMAIAIHKFFHEKGFFYFHTPIITEGAGQMFQVTTMNLYDLKKDERGSISYEDDFFGKQASLTVSGQLEGELAATALGAIYTFGPTFRAENSNTPRHLAEFWMIEPEVAFNDITDNMDLAEEFIKYCVKWALDNCADDVKFLNDMFDKGLIERLQGVLKDDFVRLPYTDGIKILEEAVAKGHKFEFPVYWGVDLASEHERFLVEEHFKRPVILTDYPKEIKAFYMKQNEDGKTVRAMDVLFPKIGEIIGGSEREADYNKLMTRIEEMHIPMKDMWWYLDTRKFGTCPHSGFGLG
;
A
#
# COMPACT_ATOMS: atom_id res chain seq x y z
N SER A 1 -36.22 15.54 -8.86
CA SER A 1 -36.69 14.36 -9.57
C SER A 1 -36.99 14.72 -11.02
N VAL A 2 -36.68 13.81 -11.94
CA VAL A 2 -36.95 13.99 -13.37
C VAL A 2 -37.64 12.73 -13.89
N ASN A 3 -38.79 12.90 -14.51
CA ASN A 3 -39.47 11.85 -15.27
C ASN A 3 -39.32 12.19 -16.75
N GLY A 4 -38.80 11.25 -17.54
CA GLY A 4 -38.50 11.48 -18.96
C GLY A 4 -37.98 10.26 -19.64
N GLU A 5 -37.51 10.44 -20.87
CA GLU A 5 -36.99 9.40 -21.74
C GLU A 5 -35.48 9.58 -21.89
N MET A 6 -34.74 8.48 -21.71
CA MET A 6 -33.30 8.48 -21.93
C MET A 6 -33.02 8.29 -23.43
N VAL A 7 -32.31 9.24 -24.02
CA VAL A 7 -31.98 9.26 -25.43
C VAL A 7 -30.48 9.42 -25.65
N GLU A 8 -29.99 9.16 -26.84
CA GLU A 8 -28.61 9.46 -27.23
C GLU A 8 -28.36 10.96 -27.12
N SER A 9 -27.25 11.36 -26.46
CA SER A 9 -26.94 12.77 -26.28
C SER A 9 -26.38 13.40 -27.55
N VAL A 10 -26.89 14.58 -27.89
CA VAL A 10 -26.29 15.44 -28.91
C VAL A 10 -25.19 16.36 -28.34
N GLY A 11 -25.04 16.38 -27.02
CA GLY A 11 -24.02 17.16 -26.32
C GLY A 11 -22.66 16.49 -26.29
N SER A 12 -21.59 17.28 -26.29
CA SER A 12 -20.24 16.77 -26.13
C SER A 12 -20.00 16.29 -24.71
N GLY A 13 -19.28 15.18 -24.53
CA GLY A 13 -18.83 14.69 -23.25
C GLY A 13 -19.77 13.77 -22.48
N GLN A 14 -20.90 13.39 -23.07
CA GLN A 14 -21.84 12.42 -22.50
C GLN A 14 -22.46 11.53 -23.59
N LYS A 15 -22.78 10.28 -23.26
CA LYS A 15 -23.35 9.33 -24.21
C LYS A 15 -24.87 9.43 -24.28
N VAL A 16 -25.51 9.79 -23.18
CA VAL A 16 -26.96 9.84 -23.03
C VAL A 16 -27.41 11.12 -22.34
N GLU A 17 -28.65 11.51 -22.58
CA GLU A 17 -29.34 12.58 -21.88
C GLU A 17 -30.79 12.18 -21.60
N VAL A 18 -31.44 12.88 -20.68
CA VAL A 18 -32.84 12.67 -20.35
C VAL A 18 -33.66 13.82 -20.96
N GLN A 19 -34.53 13.48 -21.92
CA GLN A 19 -35.59 14.40 -22.36
C GLN A 19 -36.68 14.43 -21.32
N ALA A 20 -36.68 15.48 -20.49
CA ALA A 20 -37.58 15.60 -19.35
C ALA A 20 -39.02 15.86 -19.83
N ARG A 21 -39.96 15.09 -19.30
CA ARG A 21 -41.41 15.32 -19.42
C ARG A 21 -41.95 16.07 -18.20
N GLU A 22 -41.36 15.77 -17.04
CA GLU A 22 -41.74 16.38 -15.77
C GLU A 22 -40.49 16.56 -14.92
N ILE A 23 -40.38 17.71 -14.23
CA ILE A 23 -39.31 18.04 -13.31
C ILE A 23 -39.93 18.47 -11.98
N GLU A 24 -39.61 17.77 -10.92
CA GLU A 24 -39.96 18.12 -9.54
C GLU A 24 -38.72 18.57 -8.78
N VAL A 25 -38.75 19.75 -8.21
CA VAL A 25 -37.70 20.31 -7.37
C VAL A 25 -37.90 19.84 -5.94
N LEU A 26 -37.09 18.87 -5.48
CA LEU A 26 -37.16 18.30 -4.14
C LEU A 26 -36.40 19.15 -3.10
N GLY A 27 -35.40 19.90 -3.56
CA GLY A 27 -34.59 20.79 -2.73
C GLY A 27 -33.97 21.90 -3.55
N THR A 28 -33.86 23.08 -2.94
CA THR A 28 -33.28 24.25 -3.61
C THR A 28 -31.77 24.36 -3.34
N CYS A 29 -31.10 25.13 -4.16
CA CYS A 29 -29.69 25.47 -4.03
C CYS A 29 -29.55 26.99 -4.11
N ASP A 30 -28.85 27.59 -3.16
CA ASP A 30 -28.61 29.03 -3.21
C ASP A 30 -27.35 29.38 -4.04
N ASN A 31 -27.11 30.68 -4.22
CA ASN A 31 -26.02 31.18 -5.04
C ASN A 31 -24.63 31.11 -4.38
N THR A 32 -24.55 30.64 -3.15
CA THR A 32 -23.26 30.42 -2.43
C THR A 32 -22.67 29.05 -2.70
N TYR A 33 -23.37 28.20 -3.48
CA TYR A 33 -22.90 26.86 -3.82
C TYR A 33 -21.49 26.90 -4.45
N PRO A 34 -20.46 26.26 -3.82
CA PRO A 34 -19.07 26.47 -4.19
C PRO A 34 -18.65 25.76 -5.47
N LEU A 35 -19.37 24.70 -5.88
CA LEU A 35 -19.06 23.96 -7.10
C LEU A 35 -19.70 24.65 -8.31
N GLN A 36 -18.93 25.47 -8.97
CA GLN A 36 -19.34 26.19 -10.20
C GLN A 36 -18.95 25.40 -11.45
N LYS A 37 -19.50 25.76 -12.61
CA LYS A 37 -19.19 25.17 -13.93
C LYS A 37 -17.80 25.61 -14.41
N LYS A 38 -16.75 25.24 -13.65
CA LYS A 38 -15.34 25.52 -13.95
C LYS A 38 -14.45 24.43 -13.32
N GLY A 39 -13.17 24.38 -13.71
CA GLY A 39 -12.21 23.53 -13.05
C GLY A 39 -11.96 23.99 -11.60
N HIS A 40 -11.81 23.02 -10.68
CA HIS A 40 -11.48 23.25 -9.28
C HIS A 40 -10.14 22.57 -8.95
N SER A 41 -9.28 23.24 -8.18
CA SER A 41 -8.02 22.64 -7.72
C SER A 41 -8.28 21.54 -6.70
N MET A 42 -7.36 20.59 -6.58
CA MET A 42 -7.45 19.53 -5.58
C MET A 42 -7.38 20.07 -4.15
N GLU A 43 -6.66 21.17 -3.93
CA GLU A 43 -6.60 21.88 -2.65
C GLU A 43 -7.96 22.41 -2.25
N PHE A 44 -8.62 23.14 -3.13
CA PHE A 44 -9.97 23.64 -2.89
C PHE A 44 -10.96 22.50 -2.64
N LEU A 45 -10.88 21.41 -3.39
CA LEU A 45 -11.76 20.25 -3.18
C LEU A 45 -11.52 19.54 -1.84
N ARG A 46 -10.33 19.67 -1.22
CA ARG A 46 -10.09 19.21 0.15
C ARG A 46 -10.77 20.09 1.19
N GLU A 47 -10.81 21.41 0.98
CA GLU A 47 -11.50 22.33 1.87
C GLU A 47 -13.02 22.09 1.90
N ILE A 48 -13.59 21.70 0.77
CA ILE A 48 -15.01 21.33 0.65
C ILE A 48 -15.22 19.82 0.49
N ALA A 49 -14.48 19.03 1.25
CA ALA A 49 -14.43 17.56 1.11
C ALA A 49 -15.82 16.88 1.15
N HIS A 50 -16.79 17.45 1.88
CA HIS A 50 -18.17 16.97 1.96
C HIS A 50 -18.97 17.15 0.64
N LEU A 51 -18.54 18.04 -0.24
CA LEU A 51 -19.18 18.28 -1.54
C LEU A 51 -18.40 17.68 -2.71
N ARG A 52 -17.11 17.40 -2.56
CA ARG A 52 -16.26 16.92 -3.65
C ARG A 52 -16.73 15.62 -4.34
N PRO A 53 -17.50 14.71 -3.69
CA PRO A 53 -18.07 13.55 -4.38
C PRO A 53 -18.99 13.90 -5.56
N ARG A 54 -19.52 15.13 -5.60
CA ARG A 54 -20.38 15.63 -6.68
C ARG A 54 -19.60 16.04 -7.92
N THR A 55 -18.27 16.07 -7.87
CA THR A 55 -17.42 16.40 -9.02
C THR A 55 -17.18 15.19 -9.90
N ASN A 56 -16.92 15.41 -11.20
CA ASN A 56 -16.55 14.34 -12.11
C ASN A 56 -15.28 13.61 -11.69
N THR A 57 -14.29 14.36 -11.18
CA THR A 57 -13.02 13.83 -10.72
C THR A 57 -13.21 12.82 -9.57
N PHE A 58 -13.90 13.23 -8.50
CA PHE A 58 -14.11 12.33 -7.35
C PHE A 58 -15.17 11.27 -7.64
N GLY A 59 -16.12 11.54 -8.52
CA GLY A 59 -17.01 10.50 -9.05
C GLY A 59 -16.23 9.35 -9.70
N ALA A 60 -15.28 9.69 -10.59
CA ALA A 60 -14.40 8.72 -11.23
C ALA A 60 -13.53 7.97 -10.19
N VAL A 61 -12.88 8.70 -9.27
CA VAL A 61 -12.05 8.12 -8.22
C VAL A 61 -12.83 7.13 -7.35
N PHE A 62 -14.03 7.50 -6.89
CA PHE A 62 -14.82 6.62 -6.02
C PHE A 62 -15.38 5.40 -6.74
N ARG A 63 -15.75 5.51 -8.02
CA ARG A 63 -16.16 4.33 -8.82
C ARG A 63 -14.99 3.37 -9.05
N ILE A 64 -13.80 3.88 -9.37
CA ILE A 64 -12.60 3.05 -9.50
C ILE A 64 -12.26 2.41 -8.14
N ARG A 65 -12.28 3.17 -7.04
CA ARG A 65 -12.01 2.64 -5.71
C ARG A 65 -12.97 1.51 -5.32
N HIS A 66 -14.27 1.68 -5.60
CA HIS A 66 -15.27 0.62 -5.42
C HIS A 66 -14.90 -0.63 -6.22
N ASN A 67 -14.62 -0.48 -7.52
CA ASN A 67 -14.25 -1.60 -8.38
C ASN A 67 -12.97 -2.29 -7.93
N MET A 68 -11.96 -1.53 -7.48
CA MET A 68 -10.72 -2.11 -6.96
C MET A 68 -10.97 -2.96 -5.69
N ALA A 69 -11.81 -2.51 -4.79
CA ALA A 69 -12.16 -3.27 -3.59
C ALA A 69 -12.79 -4.63 -3.95
N ILE A 70 -13.72 -4.64 -4.92
CA ILE A 70 -14.34 -5.87 -5.41
C ILE A 70 -13.31 -6.78 -6.09
N ALA A 71 -12.45 -6.21 -6.94
CA ALA A 71 -11.40 -6.97 -7.63
C ALA A 71 -10.43 -7.64 -6.65
N ILE A 72 -10.00 -6.93 -5.61
CA ILE A 72 -9.11 -7.44 -4.56
C ILE A 72 -9.75 -8.64 -3.87
N HIS A 73 -10.96 -8.49 -3.36
CA HIS A 73 -11.67 -9.58 -2.69
C HIS A 73 -11.90 -10.77 -3.61
N LYS A 74 -12.29 -10.53 -4.87
CA LYS A 74 -12.51 -11.59 -5.84
C LYS A 74 -11.24 -12.37 -6.17
N PHE A 75 -10.13 -11.67 -6.40
CA PHE A 75 -8.83 -12.30 -6.67
C PHE A 75 -8.43 -13.29 -5.58
N PHE A 76 -8.41 -12.84 -4.33
CA PHE A 76 -7.99 -13.69 -3.22
C PHE A 76 -9.00 -14.79 -2.90
N HIS A 77 -10.30 -14.49 -2.97
CA HIS A 77 -11.35 -15.49 -2.74
C HIS A 77 -11.27 -16.65 -3.75
N GLU A 78 -11.11 -16.34 -5.03
CA GLU A 78 -11.01 -17.35 -6.09
C GLU A 78 -9.75 -18.22 -5.98
N LYS A 79 -8.70 -17.70 -5.36
CA LYS A 79 -7.49 -18.46 -5.03
C LYS A 79 -7.57 -19.26 -3.71
N GLY A 80 -8.69 -19.20 -3.02
CA GLY A 80 -8.92 -19.93 -1.78
C GLY A 80 -8.31 -19.28 -0.52
N PHE A 81 -7.98 -18.00 -0.58
CA PHE A 81 -7.48 -17.26 0.57
C PHE A 81 -8.61 -16.89 1.52
N PHE A 82 -8.31 -16.91 2.83
CA PHE A 82 -9.22 -16.40 3.84
C PHE A 82 -9.00 -14.89 4.04
N TYR A 83 -10.10 -14.11 4.02
CA TYR A 83 -10.06 -12.72 4.44
C TYR A 83 -10.00 -12.64 5.96
N PHE A 84 -8.87 -12.21 6.49
CA PHE A 84 -8.59 -12.18 7.92
C PHE A 84 -8.55 -10.76 8.45
N HIS A 85 -9.33 -10.48 9.51
CA HIS A 85 -9.38 -9.18 10.15
C HIS A 85 -8.37 -9.13 11.29
N THR A 86 -7.28 -8.41 11.08
CA THR A 86 -6.31 -8.12 12.15
C THR A 86 -6.78 -6.93 13.01
N PRO A 87 -6.34 -6.85 14.27
CA PRO A 87 -6.71 -5.73 15.14
C PRO A 87 -6.26 -4.37 14.57
N ILE A 88 -7.17 -3.39 14.66
CA ILE A 88 -6.85 -1.99 14.30
C ILE A 88 -6.27 -1.24 15.49
N ILE A 89 -6.77 -1.53 16.70
CA ILE A 89 -6.20 -1.03 17.95
C ILE A 89 -5.29 -2.14 18.48
N THR A 90 -4.01 -1.82 18.66
CA THR A 90 -2.97 -2.78 19.03
C THR A 90 -1.97 -2.17 20.00
N GLU A 91 -1.17 -3.02 20.63
CA GLU A 91 0.05 -2.58 21.30
C GLU A 91 1.13 -2.29 20.25
N GLY A 92 1.95 -1.29 20.49
CA GLY A 92 3.04 -0.99 19.58
C GLY A 92 3.97 0.07 20.16
N ALA A 93 5.15 0.13 19.59
CA ALA A 93 6.15 1.14 19.88
C ALA A 93 6.49 1.91 18.59
N GLY A 94 6.92 3.16 18.73
CA GLY A 94 7.37 3.98 17.61
C GLY A 94 6.38 5.10 17.23
N GLN A 95 6.43 5.50 15.98
CA GLN A 95 5.64 6.63 15.46
C GLN A 95 4.20 6.21 15.11
N MET A 96 3.43 5.80 16.12
CA MET A 96 2.05 5.38 15.97
C MET A 96 1.11 6.42 16.58
N PHE A 97 -0.08 6.54 16.02
CA PHE A 97 -1.15 7.30 16.67
C PHE A 97 -1.62 6.57 17.91
N GLN A 98 -1.56 7.23 19.07
CA GLN A 98 -2.04 6.66 20.32
C GLN A 98 -3.55 6.73 20.42
N VAL A 99 -4.14 5.69 21.02
CA VAL A 99 -5.57 5.62 21.36
C VAL A 99 -5.68 5.61 22.88
N THR A 100 -6.39 6.58 23.44
CA THR A 100 -6.59 6.70 24.89
C THR A 100 -7.97 7.26 25.23
N THR A 101 -8.51 6.82 26.34
CA THR A 101 -9.72 7.38 26.96
C THR A 101 -9.41 8.30 28.14
N MET A 102 -8.11 8.48 28.46
CA MET A 102 -7.68 9.35 29.56
C MET A 102 -7.87 10.83 29.21
N ASN A 103 -8.09 11.63 30.25
CA ASN A 103 -8.09 13.08 30.09
C ASN A 103 -6.64 13.58 29.90
N LEU A 104 -6.34 14.11 28.73
CA LEU A 104 -4.99 14.60 28.40
C LEU A 104 -4.54 15.80 29.23
N TYR A 105 -5.46 16.50 29.90
CA TYR A 105 -5.16 17.62 30.79
C TYR A 105 -4.88 17.18 32.23
N ASP A 106 -5.10 15.91 32.56
CA ASP A 106 -4.90 15.37 33.93
C ASP A 106 -4.32 13.95 33.85
N LEU A 107 -3.11 13.86 33.30
CA LEU A 107 -2.40 12.59 33.14
C LEU A 107 -1.68 12.22 34.43
N LYS A 108 -2.00 11.06 34.98
CA LYS A 108 -1.26 10.47 36.10
C LYS A 108 0.12 9.98 35.65
N LYS A 109 1.08 10.11 36.53
CA LYS A 109 2.44 9.62 36.31
C LYS A 109 2.78 8.53 37.32
N ASP A 110 3.55 7.56 36.88
CA ASP A 110 4.14 6.53 37.74
C ASP A 110 5.32 7.08 38.59
N GLU A 111 5.88 6.24 39.41
CA GLU A 111 7.01 6.59 40.29
C GLU A 111 8.27 7.04 39.52
N ARG A 112 8.36 6.72 38.24
CA ARG A 112 9.49 7.10 37.36
C ARG A 112 9.19 8.38 36.55
N GLY A 113 8.01 8.97 36.73
CA GLY A 113 7.59 10.18 36.02
C GLY A 113 7.04 9.90 34.61
N SER A 114 6.88 8.64 34.22
CA SER A 114 6.25 8.23 32.98
C SER A 114 4.72 8.24 33.11
N ILE A 115 4.00 8.39 31.99
CA ILE A 115 2.53 8.33 32.00
C ILE A 115 2.09 6.95 32.46
N SER A 116 1.21 6.89 33.49
CA SER A 116 0.54 5.65 33.90
C SER A 116 -0.71 5.41 33.05
N TYR A 117 -0.80 4.24 32.47
CA TYR A 117 -1.95 3.79 31.68
C TYR A 117 -2.89 2.86 32.46
N GLU A 118 -2.69 2.69 33.76
CA GLU A 118 -3.49 1.76 34.59
C GLU A 118 -4.98 2.09 34.57
N ASP A 119 -5.33 3.37 34.49
CA ASP A 119 -6.70 3.84 34.44
C ASP A 119 -7.24 3.99 33.00
N ASP A 120 -6.43 3.72 31.98
CA ASP A 120 -6.90 3.76 30.59
C ASP A 120 -7.74 2.54 30.24
N PHE A 121 -8.49 2.60 29.16
CA PHE A 121 -9.46 1.56 28.77
C PHE A 121 -8.82 0.15 28.72
N PHE A 122 -7.62 0.03 28.14
CA PHE A 122 -6.90 -1.25 28.04
C PHE A 122 -5.95 -1.52 29.20
N GLY A 123 -5.81 -0.62 30.17
CA GLY A 123 -4.84 -0.71 31.26
C GLY A 123 -3.37 -0.63 30.79
N LYS A 124 -3.12 -0.25 29.55
CA LYS A 124 -1.83 -0.14 28.90
C LYS A 124 -1.90 0.78 27.68
N GLN A 125 -0.75 1.22 27.20
CA GLN A 125 -0.67 2.02 25.99
C GLN A 125 -1.22 1.26 24.79
N ALA A 126 -2.14 1.86 24.06
CA ALA A 126 -2.69 1.35 22.83
C ALA A 126 -2.48 2.33 21.68
N SER A 127 -2.41 1.82 20.48
CA SER A 127 -2.13 2.60 19.27
C SER A 127 -2.94 2.07 18.08
N LEU A 128 -3.05 2.89 17.05
CA LEU A 128 -3.60 2.46 15.76
C LEU A 128 -2.52 1.70 14.99
N THR A 129 -2.91 0.60 14.36
CA THR A 129 -2.00 -0.29 13.63
C THR A 129 -1.34 0.40 12.43
N VAL A 130 -0.10 0.07 12.17
CA VAL A 130 0.65 0.47 10.95
C VAL A 130 0.63 -0.59 9.86
N SER A 131 0.23 -1.83 10.18
CA SER A 131 0.19 -2.99 9.29
C SER A 131 -0.49 -4.16 10.01
N GLY A 132 -1.18 -5.00 9.26
CA GLY A 132 -1.72 -6.27 9.77
C GLY A 132 -0.80 -7.48 9.55
N GLN A 133 0.43 -7.27 9.08
CA GLN A 133 1.32 -8.35 8.67
C GLN A 133 1.64 -9.33 9.79
N LEU A 134 2.14 -8.85 10.93
CA LEU A 134 2.63 -9.74 12.00
C LEU A 134 1.50 -10.65 12.55
N GLU A 135 0.32 -10.09 12.76
CA GLU A 135 -0.88 -10.83 13.14
C GLU A 135 -1.39 -11.73 12.00
N GLY A 136 -1.25 -11.26 10.76
CA GLY A 136 -1.60 -12.03 9.56
C GLY A 136 -0.74 -13.30 9.42
N GLU A 137 0.54 -13.24 9.77
CA GLU A 137 1.43 -14.41 9.78
C GLU A 137 0.95 -15.50 10.75
N LEU A 138 0.39 -15.12 11.91
CA LEU A 138 -0.19 -16.07 12.87
C LEU A 138 -1.34 -16.87 12.22
N ALA A 139 -2.19 -16.15 11.50
CA ALA A 139 -3.33 -16.76 10.82
C ALA A 139 -2.89 -17.61 9.61
N ALA A 140 -1.89 -17.17 8.85
CA ALA A 140 -1.38 -17.92 7.70
C ALA A 140 -0.79 -19.27 8.10
N THR A 141 -0.01 -19.33 9.18
CA THR A 141 0.55 -20.59 9.69
C THR A 141 -0.50 -21.57 10.23
N ALA A 142 -1.71 -21.07 10.52
CA ALA A 142 -2.83 -21.89 10.97
C ALA A 142 -3.82 -22.27 9.84
N LEU A 143 -4.07 -21.32 8.90
CA LEU A 143 -5.10 -21.45 7.86
C LEU A 143 -4.54 -21.68 6.45
N GLY A 144 -3.23 -21.53 6.26
CA GLY A 144 -2.54 -21.78 5.00
C GLY A 144 -2.34 -20.52 4.16
N ALA A 145 -3.40 -19.86 3.73
CA ALA A 145 -3.33 -18.63 2.95
C ALA A 145 -4.40 -17.63 3.41
N ILE A 146 -3.95 -16.44 3.76
CA ILE A 146 -4.83 -15.35 4.21
C ILE A 146 -4.48 -14.04 3.50
N TYR A 147 -5.37 -13.09 3.55
CA TYR A 147 -5.07 -11.70 3.25
C TYR A 147 -5.80 -10.77 4.20
N THR A 148 -5.15 -9.66 4.53
CA THR A 148 -5.81 -8.53 5.16
C THR A 148 -6.17 -7.50 4.09
N PHE A 149 -7.25 -6.80 4.28
CA PHE A 149 -7.60 -5.61 3.51
C PHE A 149 -8.32 -4.66 4.45
N GLY A 150 -7.58 -3.72 5.01
CA GLY A 150 -8.09 -2.87 6.07
C GLY A 150 -7.29 -1.59 6.27
N PRO A 151 -7.83 -0.67 7.11
CA PRO A 151 -7.18 0.60 7.38
C PRO A 151 -5.91 0.42 8.19
N THR A 152 -4.90 1.22 7.83
CA THR A 152 -3.62 1.35 8.53
C THR A 152 -3.31 2.82 8.72
N PHE A 153 -2.49 3.13 9.72
CA PHE A 153 -2.24 4.49 10.18
C PHE A 153 -0.76 4.70 10.44
N ARG A 154 -0.20 5.78 9.93
CA ARG A 154 1.21 6.13 10.16
C ARG A 154 1.33 7.59 10.56
N ALA A 155 1.92 7.82 11.73
CA ALA A 155 2.15 9.16 12.29
C ALA A 155 3.49 9.76 11.82
N GLU A 156 3.93 9.40 10.63
CA GLU A 156 5.16 9.92 10.05
C GLU A 156 4.97 11.36 9.58
N ASN A 157 5.87 12.23 9.99
CA ASN A 157 5.89 13.62 9.51
C ASN A 157 6.53 13.68 8.12
N SER A 158 5.83 13.15 7.12
CA SER A 158 6.26 13.11 5.73
C SER A 158 5.29 13.89 4.86
N ASN A 159 5.79 14.95 4.23
CA ASN A 159 5.00 15.79 3.32
C ASN A 159 5.32 15.44 1.86
N THR A 160 4.93 14.25 1.43
CA THR A 160 5.09 13.81 0.04
C THR A 160 3.74 13.47 -0.57
N PRO A 161 3.61 13.48 -1.91
CA PRO A 161 2.37 13.09 -2.60
C PRO A 161 1.93 11.65 -2.36
N ARG A 162 2.79 10.81 -1.79
CA ARG A 162 2.57 9.36 -1.62
C ARG A 162 2.27 8.95 -0.18
N HIS A 163 2.42 9.83 0.81
CA HIS A 163 2.22 9.50 2.22
C HIS A 163 0.90 10.08 2.74
N LEU A 164 0.07 9.19 3.23
CA LEU A 164 -1.18 9.50 3.94
C LEU A 164 -1.06 9.00 5.38
N ALA A 165 -1.68 9.72 6.31
CA ALA A 165 -1.75 9.31 7.71
C ALA A 165 -2.69 8.12 7.92
N GLU A 166 -3.70 7.96 7.06
CA GLU A 166 -4.65 6.86 7.02
C GLU A 166 -4.79 6.36 5.58
N PHE A 167 -4.63 5.07 5.39
CA PHE A 167 -4.78 4.40 4.10
C PHE A 167 -5.12 2.92 4.32
N TRP A 168 -5.59 2.26 3.27
CA TRP A 168 -5.87 0.82 3.32
C TRP A 168 -4.72 0.03 2.74
N MET A 169 -4.33 -1.05 3.42
CA MET A 169 -3.33 -1.99 2.93
C MET A 169 -3.97 -3.32 2.56
N ILE A 170 -3.42 -3.93 1.52
CA ILE A 170 -3.70 -5.30 1.10
C ILE A 170 -2.44 -6.11 1.45
N GLU A 171 -2.57 -7.09 2.35
CA GLU A 171 -1.43 -7.82 2.90
C GLU A 171 -1.71 -9.32 2.92
N PRO A 172 -1.42 -10.05 1.81
CA PRO A 172 -1.47 -11.51 1.80
C PRO A 172 -0.28 -12.10 2.54
N GLU A 173 -0.54 -13.23 3.23
CA GLU A 173 0.46 -14.09 3.86
C GLU A 173 0.14 -15.54 3.52
N VAL A 174 1.14 -16.29 3.04
CA VAL A 174 0.95 -17.65 2.52
C VAL A 174 1.97 -18.61 3.11
N ALA A 175 1.46 -19.65 3.79
CA ALA A 175 2.27 -20.75 4.29
C ALA A 175 2.87 -21.56 3.14
N PHE A 176 4.12 -21.99 3.31
CA PHE A 176 4.91 -22.80 2.37
C PHE A 176 5.35 -22.09 1.09
N ASN A 177 5.00 -20.81 0.89
CA ASN A 177 5.50 -20.01 -0.21
C ASN A 177 6.89 -19.46 0.10
N ASP A 178 7.80 -19.55 -0.86
CA ASP A 178 9.09 -18.90 -0.85
C ASP A 178 9.05 -17.51 -1.52
N ILE A 179 10.20 -16.87 -1.67
CA ILE A 179 10.29 -15.54 -2.30
C ILE A 179 9.86 -15.57 -3.77
N THR A 180 10.11 -16.65 -4.50
CA THR A 180 9.70 -16.80 -5.89
C THR A 180 8.19 -16.89 -6.03
N ASP A 181 7.55 -17.69 -5.19
CA ASP A 181 6.09 -17.78 -5.13
C ASP A 181 5.46 -16.43 -4.77
N ASN A 182 6.10 -15.69 -3.86
CA ASN A 182 5.65 -14.36 -3.44
C ASN A 182 5.72 -13.34 -4.59
N MET A 183 6.79 -13.36 -5.38
CA MET A 183 6.93 -12.55 -6.59
C MET A 183 5.86 -12.88 -7.63
N ASP A 184 5.60 -14.18 -7.85
CA ASP A 184 4.55 -14.65 -8.78
C ASP A 184 3.17 -14.14 -8.35
N LEU A 185 2.84 -14.27 -7.08
CA LEU A 185 1.57 -13.80 -6.52
C LEU A 185 1.42 -12.28 -6.67
N ALA A 186 2.47 -11.52 -6.37
CA ALA A 186 2.45 -10.06 -6.47
C ALA A 186 2.23 -9.60 -7.92
N GLU A 187 2.95 -10.17 -8.88
CA GLU A 187 2.81 -9.85 -10.30
C GLU A 187 1.40 -10.20 -10.81
N GLU A 188 0.91 -11.38 -10.50
CA GLU A 188 -0.42 -11.83 -10.90
C GLU A 188 -1.52 -10.92 -10.31
N PHE A 189 -1.39 -10.58 -9.03
CA PHE A 189 -2.34 -9.70 -8.34
C PHE A 189 -2.41 -8.30 -8.97
N ILE A 190 -1.26 -7.68 -9.21
CA ILE A 190 -1.21 -6.36 -9.84
C ILE A 190 -1.81 -6.41 -11.25
N LYS A 191 -1.44 -7.38 -12.07
CA LYS A 191 -1.97 -7.53 -13.41
C LYS A 191 -3.48 -7.76 -13.41
N TYR A 192 -3.99 -8.55 -12.47
CA TYR A 192 -5.42 -8.75 -12.29
C TYR A 192 -6.16 -7.44 -11.98
N CYS A 193 -5.65 -6.64 -11.03
CA CYS A 193 -6.25 -5.36 -10.66
C CYS A 193 -6.22 -4.35 -11.82
N VAL A 194 -5.08 -4.25 -12.51
CA VAL A 194 -4.93 -3.36 -13.68
C VAL A 194 -5.91 -3.76 -14.79
N LYS A 195 -5.99 -5.04 -15.11
CA LYS A 195 -6.94 -5.55 -16.11
C LYS A 195 -8.38 -5.27 -15.71
N TRP A 196 -8.73 -5.50 -14.44
CA TRP A 196 -10.06 -5.20 -13.92
C TRP A 196 -10.44 -3.72 -14.11
N ALA A 197 -9.51 -2.81 -13.79
CA ALA A 197 -9.74 -1.38 -13.97
C ALA A 197 -9.98 -1.01 -15.43
N LEU A 198 -9.16 -1.52 -16.34
CA LEU A 198 -9.30 -1.26 -17.77
C LEU A 198 -10.61 -1.83 -18.35
N ASP A 199 -11.03 -3.01 -17.90
CA ASP A 199 -12.23 -3.69 -18.39
C ASP A 199 -13.54 -3.13 -17.79
N ASN A 200 -13.52 -2.76 -16.49
CA ASN A 200 -14.73 -2.41 -15.75
C ASN A 200 -14.86 -0.91 -15.43
N CYS A 201 -13.79 -0.13 -15.60
CA CYS A 201 -13.76 1.30 -15.31
C CYS A 201 -13.28 2.12 -16.53
N ALA A 202 -13.50 1.64 -17.75
CA ALA A 202 -12.92 2.20 -18.96
C ALA A 202 -13.21 3.70 -19.14
N ASP A 203 -14.44 4.14 -18.89
CA ASP A 203 -14.82 5.55 -19.04
C ASP A 203 -14.16 6.43 -17.96
N ASP A 204 -14.09 5.95 -16.72
CA ASP A 204 -13.44 6.68 -15.64
C ASP A 204 -11.91 6.73 -15.78
N VAL A 205 -11.29 5.62 -16.21
CA VAL A 205 -9.86 5.58 -16.52
C VAL A 205 -9.53 6.50 -17.69
N LYS A 206 -10.38 6.52 -18.72
CA LYS A 206 -10.23 7.46 -19.85
C LYS A 206 -10.34 8.90 -19.40
N PHE A 207 -11.30 9.22 -18.54
CA PHE A 207 -11.44 10.57 -17.99
C PHE A 207 -10.17 11.00 -17.25
N LEU A 208 -9.61 10.15 -16.40
CA LEU A 208 -8.36 10.45 -15.67
C LEU A 208 -7.17 10.56 -16.61
N ASN A 209 -7.10 9.71 -17.65
CA ASN A 209 -6.07 9.80 -18.68
C ASN A 209 -6.11 11.15 -19.40
N ASP A 210 -7.29 11.60 -19.82
CA ASP A 210 -7.44 12.81 -20.60
C ASP A 210 -7.25 14.09 -19.79
N MET A 211 -7.63 14.06 -18.51
CA MET A 211 -7.65 15.24 -17.64
C MET A 211 -6.40 15.40 -16.77
N PHE A 212 -5.74 14.31 -16.38
CA PHE A 212 -4.67 14.36 -15.40
C PHE A 212 -3.35 13.74 -15.86
N ASP A 213 -3.40 12.61 -16.59
CA ASP A 213 -2.18 11.90 -17.02
C ASP A 213 -2.39 11.23 -18.38
N LYS A 214 -2.05 11.94 -19.44
CA LYS A 214 -2.25 11.49 -20.81
C LYS A 214 -1.53 10.18 -21.21
N GLY A 215 -0.63 9.70 -20.38
CA GLY A 215 0.06 8.43 -20.57
C GLY A 215 -0.47 7.28 -19.70
N LEU A 216 -1.54 7.50 -18.93
CA LEU A 216 -2.05 6.53 -17.96
C LEU A 216 -2.45 5.20 -18.60
N ILE A 217 -3.28 5.22 -19.64
CA ILE A 217 -3.78 4.00 -20.30
C ILE A 217 -2.64 3.22 -20.94
N GLU A 218 -1.75 3.90 -21.65
CA GLU A 218 -0.59 3.27 -22.29
C GLU A 218 0.30 2.57 -21.24
N ARG A 219 0.54 3.23 -20.12
CA ARG A 219 1.34 2.68 -19.01
C ARG A 219 0.67 1.48 -18.36
N LEU A 220 -0.65 1.51 -18.13
CA LEU A 220 -1.41 0.38 -17.59
C LEU A 220 -1.42 -0.80 -18.56
N GLN A 221 -1.58 -0.57 -19.86
CA GLN A 221 -1.46 -1.61 -20.87
C GLN A 221 -0.07 -2.21 -20.94
N GLY A 222 0.97 -1.39 -20.77
CA GLY A 222 2.36 -1.84 -20.68
C GLY A 222 2.61 -2.80 -19.52
N VAL A 223 1.98 -2.56 -18.37
CA VAL A 223 2.05 -3.46 -17.20
C VAL A 223 1.51 -4.85 -17.52
N LEU A 224 0.47 -4.96 -18.36
CA LEU A 224 -0.12 -6.25 -18.73
C LEU A 224 0.66 -7.00 -19.80
N LYS A 225 1.47 -6.31 -20.59
CA LYS A 225 2.08 -6.86 -21.80
C LYS A 225 3.27 -7.78 -21.49
N ASP A 226 4.16 -7.35 -20.60
CA ASP A 226 5.43 -8.01 -20.35
C ASP A 226 5.50 -8.55 -18.92
N ASP A 227 6.31 -9.59 -18.70
CA ASP A 227 6.65 -10.06 -17.37
C ASP A 227 7.46 -8.98 -16.62
N PHE A 228 7.28 -8.89 -15.30
CA PHE A 228 8.08 -8.01 -14.47
C PHE A 228 9.51 -8.52 -14.41
N VAL A 229 10.46 -7.60 -14.52
CA VAL A 229 11.87 -7.95 -14.36
C VAL A 229 12.13 -8.37 -12.93
N ARG A 230 12.83 -9.48 -12.73
CA ARG A 230 13.28 -9.93 -11.40
C ARG A 230 14.77 -9.67 -11.28
N LEU A 231 15.14 -8.76 -10.41
CA LEU A 231 16.48 -8.20 -10.31
C LEU A 231 16.98 -8.27 -8.87
N PRO A 232 18.05 -9.02 -8.58
CA PRO A 232 18.72 -8.90 -7.28
C PRO A 232 19.26 -7.49 -7.06
N TYR A 233 19.18 -6.98 -5.85
CA TYR A 233 19.69 -5.67 -5.47
C TYR A 233 21.15 -5.45 -5.91
N THR A 234 21.99 -6.46 -5.71
CA THR A 234 23.41 -6.40 -6.10
C THR A 234 23.59 -6.13 -7.60
N ASP A 235 22.76 -6.73 -8.45
CA ASP A 235 22.79 -6.49 -9.89
C ASP A 235 22.20 -5.13 -10.24
N GLY A 236 21.18 -4.68 -9.51
CA GLY A 236 20.64 -3.32 -9.62
C GLY A 236 21.70 -2.26 -9.33
N ILE A 237 22.48 -2.44 -8.27
CA ILE A 237 23.60 -1.53 -7.94
C ILE A 237 24.63 -1.49 -9.07
N LYS A 238 25.02 -2.64 -9.65
CA LYS A 238 25.95 -2.69 -10.79
C LYS A 238 25.43 -1.86 -11.97
N ILE A 239 24.15 -2.00 -12.31
CA ILE A 239 23.53 -1.22 -13.39
C ILE A 239 23.62 0.29 -13.10
N LEU A 240 23.34 0.70 -11.87
CA LEU A 240 23.43 2.10 -11.46
C LEU A 240 24.89 2.62 -11.48
N GLU A 241 25.84 1.83 -11.00
CA GLU A 241 27.28 2.15 -11.04
C GLU A 241 27.78 2.29 -12.49
N GLU A 242 27.36 1.39 -13.40
CA GLU A 242 27.67 1.51 -14.82
C GLU A 242 27.08 2.77 -15.44
N ALA A 243 25.88 3.17 -15.06
CA ALA A 243 25.28 4.41 -15.51
C ALA A 243 26.08 5.63 -15.06
N VAL A 244 26.54 5.64 -13.81
CA VAL A 244 27.44 6.70 -13.29
C VAL A 244 28.74 6.74 -14.07
N ALA A 245 29.35 5.59 -14.34
CA ALA A 245 30.59 5.49 -15.13
C ALA A 245 30.42 6.00 -16.57
N LYS A 246 29.20 5.90 -17.14
CA LYS A 246 28.84 6.44 -18.45
C LYS A 246 28.43 7.92 -18.43
N GLY A 247 28.52 8.57 -17.28
CA GLY A 247 28.27 10.00 -17.11
C GLY A 247 26.87 10.38 -16.61
N HIS A 248 26.02 9.43 -16.27
CA HIS A 248 24.75 9.74 -15.59
C HIS A 248 25.01 10.31 -14.19
N LYS A 249 24.30 11.36 -13.85
CA LYS A 249 24.45 12.06 -12.56
C LYS A 249 23.22 11.82 -11.71
N PHE A 250 23.41 11.15 -10.58
CA PHE A 250 22.41 11.06 -9.51
C PHE A 250 22.69 12.12 -8.46
N GLU A 251 21.64 12.58 -7.79
CA GLU A 251 21.74 13.49 -6.64
C GLU A 251 22.33 12.76 -5.43
N PHE A 252 21.92 11.51 -5.22
CA PHE A 252 22.37 10.65 -4.13
C PHE A 252 23.42 9.65 -4.60
N PRO A 253 24.39 9.28 -3.73
CA PRO A 253 25.47 8.37 -4.11
C PRO A 253 24.95 6.95 -4.38
N VAL A 254 25.64 6.24 -5.26
CA VAL A 254 25.40 4.82 -5.57
C VAL A 254 26.55 3.99 -5.02
N TYR A 255 26.25 3.07 -4.13
CA TYR A 255 27.19 2.08 -3.60
C TYR A 255 26.40 0.90 -3.00
N TRP A 256 27.05 -0.27 -2.93
CA TRP A 256 26.40 -1.42 -2.32
C TRP A 256 26.14 -1.20 -0.83
N GLY A 257 24.91 -1.40 -0.39
CA GLY A 257 24.45 -1.16 0.99
C GLY A 257 23.64 0.12 1.14
N VAL A 258 23.60 0.99 0.12
CA VAL A 258 22.77 2.19 0.16
C VAL A 258 21.29 1.83 0.08
N ASP A 259 20.46 2.50 0.87
CA ASP A 259 19.02 2.50 0.66
C ASP A 259 18.69 3.33 -0.57
N LEU A 260 18.04 2.71 -1.57
CA LEU A 260 17.84 3.34 -2.87
C LEU A 260 16.94 4.56 -2.76
N ALA A 261 17.38 5.67 -3.31
CA ALA A 261 16.55 6.84 -3.49
C ALA A 261 15.56 6.65 -4.65
N SER A 262 14.48 7.42 -4.66
CA SER A 262 13.47 7.37 -5.73
C SER A 262 14.06 7.54 -7.13
N GLU A 263 15.11 8.35 -7.28
CA GLU A 263 15.79 8.52 -8.58
C GLU A 263 16.49 7.26 -9.07
N HIS A 264 17.06 6.45 -8.15
CA HIS A 264 17.68 5.17 -8.47
C HIS A 264 16.65 4.16 -8.95
N GLU A 265 15.54 4.05 -8.24
CA GLU A 265 14.42 3.19 -8.61
C GLU A 265 13.82 3.57 -9.96
N ARG A 266 13.60 4.87 -10.17
CA ARG A 266 13.06 5.38 -11.43
C ARG A 266 14.01 5.13 -12.60
N PHE A 267 15.32 5.27 -12.42
CA PHE A 267 16.29 4.94 -13.46
C PHE A 267 16.17 3.48 -13.90
N LEU A 268 16.12 2.54 -12.95
CA LEU A 268 15.99 1.12 -13.26
C LEU A 268 14.71 0.82 -14.05
N VAL A 269 13.60 1.39 -13.63
CA VAL A 269 12.26 1.07 -14.18
C VAL A 269 11.94 1.85 -15.45
N GLU A 270 12.30 3.13 -15.53
CA GLU A 270 11.88 4.02 -16.62
C GLU A 270 12.93 4.12 -17.74
N GLU A 271 14.23 4.08 -17.39
CA GLU A 271 15.33 4.29 -18.35
C GLU A 271 15.97 2.97 -18.78
N HIS A 272 16.28 2.09 -17.82
CA HIS A 272 17.00 0.84 -18.12
C HIS A 272 16.10 -0.26 -18.64
N PHE A 273 15.12 -0.72 -17.85
CA PHE A 273 14.24 -1.84 -18.21
C PHE A 273 12.96 -1.42 -18.95
N LYS A 274 12.49 -0.22 -18.73
CA LYS A 274 11.25 0.37 -19.29
C LYS A 274 10.00 -0.49 -19.03
N ARG A 275 9.95 -1.11 -17.86
CA ARG A 275 8.84 -1.93 -17.36
C ARG A 275 8.96 -2.13 -15.85
N PRO A 276 7.93 -2.65 -15.17
CA PRO A 276 8.01 -2.93 -13.74
C PRO A 276 9.17 -3.87 -13.39
N VAL A 277 9.80 -3.61 -12.25
CA VAL A 277 10.94 -4.38 -11.73
C VAL A 277 10.61 -4.85 -10.33
N ILE A 278 10.85 -6.13 -10.05
CA ILE A 278 10.85 -6.68 -8.70
C ILE A 278 12.30 -6.79 -8.25
N LEU A 279 12.68 -5.94 -7.31
CA LEU A 279 14.02 -5.90 -6.75
C LEU A 279 14.07 -6.77 -5.49
N THR A 280 15.06 -7.69 -5.40
CA THR A 280 15.16 -8.69 -4.33
C THR A 280 16.52 -8.73 -3.67
N ASP A 281 16.65 -9.50 -2.61
CA ASP A 281 17.93 -9.81 -1.95
C ASP A 281 18.71 -8.57 -1.53
N TYR A 282 18.05 -7.73 -0.78
CA TYR A 282 18.59 -6.49 -0.25
C TYR A 282 19.59 -6.72 0.89
N PRO A 283 20.51 -5.77 1.13
CA PRO A 283 21.32 -5.76 2.34
C PRO A 283 20.44 -5.82 3.59
N LYS A 284 20.80 -6.69 4.54
CA LYS A 284 20.01 -6.88 5.78
C LYS A 284 19.92 -5.62 6.63
N GLU A 285 20.92 -4.75 6.56
CA GLU A 285 21.03 -3.53 7.37
C GLU A 285 19.94 -2.50 7.04
N ILE A 286 19.40 -2.53 5.82
CA ILE A 286 18.37 -1.59 5.37
C ILE A 286 16.96 -2.19 5.34
N LYS A 287 16.78 -3.42 5.83
CA LYS A 287 15.49 -4.12 5.81
C LYS A 287 15.07 -4.60 7.21
N ALA A 288 13.79 -4.92 7.34
CA ALA A 288 13.16 -5.26 8.62
C ALA A 288 13.65 -6.58 9.21
N PHE A 289 13.51 -6.71 10.51
CA PHE A 289 14.02 -7.84 11.31
C PHE A 289 13.41 -9.20 10.96
N TYR A 290 12.17 -9.22 10.47
CA TYR A 290 11.42 -10.44 10.18
C TYR A 290 11.74 -11.07 8.82
N MET A 291 12.57 -10.44 8.01
CA MET A 291 12.90 -10.94 6.68
C MET A 291 13.94 -12.06 6.75
N LYS A 292 13.70 -13.14 6.00
CA LYS A 292 14.58 -14.30 5.99
C LYS A 292 15.97 -13.95 5.47
N GLN A 293 16.99 -14.29 6.26
CA GLN A 293 18.37 -14.11 5.84
C GLN A 293 18.78 -15.15 4.81
N ASN A 294 19.53 -14.71 3.79
CA ASN A 294 20.23 -15.60 2.86
C ASN A 294 21.46 -16.23 3.53
N GLU A 295 21.96 -17.30 2.94
CA GLU A 295 23.13 -18.04 3.46
C GLU A 295 24.43 -17.22 3.39
N ASP A 296 24.47 -16.15 2.58
CA ASP A 296 25.61 -15.22 2.49
C ASP A 296 25.85 -14.39 3.76
N GLY A 297 24.90 -14.38 4.69
CA GLY A 297 24.94 -13.62 5.93
C GLY A 297 24.87 -12.09 5.75
N LYS A 298 24.65 -11.61 4.54
CA LYS A 298 24.66 -10.17 4.17
C LYS A 298 23.32 -9.68 3.65
N THR A 299 22.56 -10.54 2.97
CA THR A 299 21.31 -10.17 2.33
C THR A 299 20.11 -10.88 2.93
N VAL A 300 18.93 -10.34 2.67
CA VAL A 300 17.64 -10.91 3.09
C VAL A 300 16.73 -11.08 1.88
N ARG A 301 15.82 -12.05 1.94
CA ARG A 301 14.82 -12.36 0.91
C ARG A 301 13.66 -11.36 0.91
N ALA A 302 14.02 -10.10 0.78
CA ALA A 302 13.08 -9.01 0.55
C ALA A 302 12.67 -8.95 -0.91
N MET A 303 11.54 -8.34 -1.18
CA MET A 303 11.15 -7.91 -2.53
C MET A 303 10.43 -6.57 -2.46
N ASP A 304 10.77 -5.68 -3.38
CA ASP A 304 10.04 -4.45 -3.63
C ASP A 304 9.62 -4.42 -5.10
N VAL A 305 8.35 -4.17 -5.36
CA VAL A 305 7.84 -4.05 -6.74
C VAL A 305 7.82 -2.58 -7.11
N LEU A 306 8.62 -2.25 -8.12
CA LEU A 306 8.84 -0.89 -8.59
C LEU A 306 8.08 -0.62 -9.89
N PHE A 307 7.31 0.45 -9.91
CA PHE A 307 6.52 0.88 -11.08
C PHE A 307 7.04 2.16 -11.72
N PRO A 308 6.91 2.30 -13.05
CA PRO A 308 7.19 3.55 -13.73
C PRO A 308 6.36 4.69 -13.14
N LYS A 309 6.98 5.86 -12.95
CA LYS A 309 6.41 7.10 -12.36
C LYS A 309 5.98 7.04 -10.91
N ILE A 310 5.82 5.84 -10.33
CA ILE A 310 5.33 5.66 -8.95
C ILE A 310 6.48 5.29 -8.02
N GLY A 311 7.38 4.37 -8.42
CA GLY A 311 8.38 3.75 -7.56
C GLY A 311 7.82 2.52 -6.86
N GLU A 312 8.21 2.27 -5.62
CA GLU A 312 7.73 1.13 -4.85
C GLU A 312 6.20 1.19 -4.63
N ILE A 313 5.51 0.13 -5.04
CA ILE A 313 4.08 -0.07 -4.82
C ILE A 313 3.79 -1.26 -3.91
N ILE A 314 4.67 -2.23 -3.86
CA ILE A 314 4.62 -3.40 -2.99
C ILE A 314 5.98 -3.57 -2.30
N GLY A 315 5.94 -3.79 -1.00
CA GLY A 315 7.05 -4.32 -0.23
C GLY A 315 6.69 -5.67 0.37
N GLY A 316 7.60 -6.62 0.33
CA GLY A 316 7.36 -7.96 0.85
C GLY A 316 8.62 -8.74 1.17
N SER A 317 8.46 -9.96 1.65
CA SER A 317 9.58 -10.87 1.89
C SER A 317 9.13 -12.32 2.13
N GLU A 318 10.05 -13.23 1.99
CA GLU A 318 9.99 -14.49 2.72
C GLU A 318 10.32 -14.20 4.18
N ARG A 319 9.55 -14.77 5.13
CA ARG A 319 9.66 -14.47 6.55
C ARG A 319 10.70 -15.39 7.22
N GLU A 320 11.42 -14.88 8.22
CA GLU A 320 12.35 -15.71 8.99
C GLU A 320 11.56 -16.71 9.84
N ALA A 321 11.69 -17.97 9.53
CA ALA A 321 11.05 -19.07 10.24
C ALA A 321 11.92 -19.67 11.35
N ASP A 322 13.22 -19.46 11.34
CA ASP A 322 14.13 -19.94 12.37
C ASP A 322 14.06 -19.06 13.62
N TYR A 323 13.71 -19.67 14.76
CA TYR A 323 13.56 -18.99 16.04
C TYR A 323 14.84 -18.24 16.47
N ASN A 324 16.00 -18.92 16.37
CA ASN A 324 17.25 -18.35 16.85
C ASN A 324 17.73 -17.18 15.97
N LYS A 325 17.59 -17.34 14.65
CA LYS A 325 17.92 -16.25 13.70
C LYS A 325 17.03 -15.05 13.89
N LEU A 326 15.71 -15.26 14.07
CA LEU A 326 14.77 -14.20 14.34
C LEU A 326 15.06 -13.47 15.65
N MET A 327 15.32 -14.23 16.73
CA MET A 327 15.67 -13.67 18.04
C MET A 327 16.95 -12.84 17.97
N THR A 328 18.00 -13.37 17.34
CA THR A 328 19.26 -12.65 17.14
C THR A 328 19.03 -11.34 16.39
N ARG A 329 18.19 -11.36 15.36
CA ARG A 329 17.90 -10.16 14.56
C ARG A 329 17.14 -9.10 15.34
N ILE A 330 16.19 -9.51 16.18
CA ILE A 330 15.45 -8.62 17.09
C ILE A 330 16.43 -7.95 18.07
N GLU A 331 17.37 -8.70 18.62
CA GLU A 331 18.41 -8.17 19.51
C GLU A 331 19.35 -7.19 18.80
N GLU A 332 19.85 -7.54 17.61
CA GLU A 332 20.72 -6.68 16.81
C GLU A 332 20.06 -5.34 16.48
N MET A 333 18.76 -5.33 16.24
CA MET A 333 17.99 -4.13 15.94
C MET A 333 17.47 -3.40 17.19
N HIS A 334 17.84 -3.87 18.40
CA HIS A 334 17.44 -3.28 19.68
C HIS A 334 15.92 -3.17 19.88
N ILE A 335 15.16 -4.13 19.33
CA ILE A 335 13.71 -4.20 19.52
C ILE A 335 13.43 -4.81 20.88
N PRO A 336 12.57 -4.21 21.72
CA PRO A 336 12.27 -4.75 23.05
C PRO A 336 11.60 -6.12 22.97
N MET A 337 12.22 -7.14 23.57
CA MET A 337 11.71 -8.52 23.59
C MET A 337 10.31 -8.64 24.20
N LYS A 338 9.99 -7.78 25.17
CA LYS A 338 8.66 -7.73 25.80
C LYS A 338 7.52 -7.46 24.81
N ASP A 339 7.84 -6.85 23.68
CA ASP A 339 6.86 -6.50 22.64
C ASP A 339 6.77 -7.56 21.55
N MET A 340 7.73 -8.52 21.50
CA MET A 340 7.88 -9.52 20.44
C MET A 340 7.70 -10.97 20.90
N TRP A 341 7.44 -11.22 22.18
CA TRP A 341 7.34 -12.58 22.72
C TRP A 341 6.30 -13.45 22.00
N TRP A 342 5.14 -12.89 21.72
CA TRP A 342 4.04 -13.58 21.05
C TRP A 342 4.38 -13.92 19.58
N TYR A 343 5.14 -13.08 18.92
CA TYR A 343 5.61 -13.30 17.55
C TYR A 343 6.69 -14.41 17.51
N LEU A 344 7.58 -14.42 18.51
CA LEU A 344 8.57 -15.48 18.69
C LEU A 344 7.91 -16.83 19.02
N ASP A 345 6.83 -16.84 19.77
CA ASP A 345 6.09 -18.09 20.11
C ASP A 345 5.61 -18.84 18.85
N THR A 346 5.31 -18.15 17.77
CA THR A 346 4.93 -18.76 16.48
C THR A 346 6.09 -19.51 15.80
N ARG A 347 7.32 -19.33 16.26
CA ARG A 347 8.48 -20.12 15.82
C ARG A 347 8.85 -21.16 16.87
N LYS A 348 8.66 -20.85 18.13
CA LYS A 348 8.95 -21.73 19.27
C LYS A 348 8.02 -22.94 19.33
N PHE A 349 6.75 -22.74 19.03
CA PHE A 349 5.72 -23.80 19.12
C PHE A 349 5.38 -24.44 17.77
N GLY A 350 6.30 -24.40 16.84
CA GLY A 350 6.14 -24.92 15.50
C GLY A 350 5.94 -23.80 14.50
N THR A 351 6.48 -24.00 13.31
CA THR A 351 6.40 -23.01 12.22
C THR A 351 6.49 -23.70 10.88
N CYS A 352 6.27 -22.95 9.82
CA CYS A 352 6.55 -23.36 8.44
C CYS A 352 7.19 -22.19 7.69
N PRO A 353 7.90 -22.43 6.57
CA PRO A 353 8.25 -21.36 5.64
C PRO A 353 6.98 -20.63 5.22
N HIS A 354 7.03 -19.30 5.16
CA HIS A 354 5.93 -18.48 4.68
C HIS A 354 6.44 -17.16 4.14
N SER A 355 5.65 -16.55 3.30
CA SER A 355 5.96 -15.27 2.66
C SER A 355 4.71 -14.42 2.50
N GLY A 356 4.92 -13.14 2.31
CA GLY A 356 3.85 -12.19 2.10
C GLY A 356 4.34 -10.84 1.63
N PHE A 357 3.40 -9.98 1.31
CA PHE A 357 3.69 -8.61 0.89
C PHE A 357 2.61 -7.64 1.36
N GLY A 358 2.90 -6.35 1.28
CA GLY A 358 1.95 -5.28 1.52
C GLY A 358 1.88 -4.33 0.33
N LEU A 359 0.66 -3.98 -0.08
CA LEU A 359 0.34 -2.92 -1.02
C LEU A 359 -0.53 -1.88 -0.30
N GLY A 360 -0.04 -0.66 -0.24
CA GLY A 360 -0.71 0.45 0.43
C GLY A 360 -1.44 1.40 -0.51
#